data_b7f59d26e2896a4ccbef592d193129ce
#
_entry.id   b7f59d26e2896a4ccbef592d193129ce
#
_cell.length_a   1.000
_cell.length_b   1.000
_cell.length_c   1.000
_cell.angle_alpha   90.00
_cell.angle_beta   90.00
_cell.angle_gamma   90.00
#
_symmetry.space_group_name_H-M   'P 1'
#
loop_
_entity.id
_entity.type
_entity.pdbx_description
1 polymer ?
#
loop_
_entity_poly.entity_id
_entity_poly.type
_entity_poly.pdbx_seq_one_letter_code
_entity_poly.pdbx_strand_id
1 'polypeptide(L)'
;TKFINIETLSFQSMLQAGRWQIHNIATLPGTNFIMWTDLIRKLNGWDEEALTEDSELSIRIYQEGYKIKYIPYSVTYEQEPQEWKVWIKQRLRWVRGNHYVISKFFKQIPHFKNKRLAFDLLYNLALYYIFFFAILISDFLFIISTMDLVSMSLPGPYTIVWVMAFILFILEIIVSISYDEEDSFGKIWLVVLMYFSYCQLWIYLVIKSF
;
A
#
# COMPACT_ATOMS: atom_id res chain seq x y z
N THR A 1 -1.08 14.09 -11.58
CA THR A 1 -2.43 13.49 -11.54
C THR A 1 -2.47 12.07 -12.13
N LYS A 2 -1.93 11.79 -13.36
CA LYS A 2 -2.02 10.45 -13.98
C LYS A 2 -1.42 9.33 -13.13
N PHE A 3 -0.25 9.50 -12.51
CA PHE A 3 0.36 8.51 -11.62
C PHE A 3 -0.49 8.26 -10.36
N ILE A 4 -1.08 9.32 -9.80
CA ILE A 4 -1.95 9.19 -8.62
C ILE A 4 -3.21 8.39 -8.97
N ASN A 5 -3.80 8.63 -10.15
CA ASN A 5 -4.94 7.85 -10.61
C ASN A 5 -4.60 6.36 -10.75
N ILE A 6 -3.46 6.04 -11.37
CA ILE A 6 -2.97 4.66 -11.49
C ILE A 6 -2.73 4.04 -10.10
N GLU A 7 -2.11 4.77 -9.17
CA GLU A 7 -1.91 4.33 -7.79
C GLU A 7 -3.25 4.00 -7.10
N THR A 8 -4.23 4.90 -7.23
CA THR A 8 -5.55 4.72 -6.62
C THR A 8 -6.29 3.52 -7.21
N LEU A 9 -6.27 3.35 -8.53
CA LEU A 9 -6.86 2.19 -9.21
C LEU A 9 -6.19 0.89 -8.78
N SER A 10 -4.85 0.85 -8.73
CA SER A 10 -4.11 -0.33 -8.27
C SER A 10 -4.44 -0.66 -6.81
N PHE A 11 -4.51 0.34 -5.94
CA PHE A 11 -4.89 0.14 -4.55
C PHE A 11 -6.29 -0.44 -4.40
N GLN A 12 -7.28 0.08 -5.13
CA GLN A 12 -8.67 -0.37 -5.01
C GLN A 12 -8.90 -1.72 -5.67
N SER A 13 -8.48 -1.91 -6.92
CA SER A 13 -8.78 -3.10 -7.70
C SER A 13 -7.89 -4.29 -7.34
N MET A 14 -6.61 -4.09 -7.06
CA MET A 14 -5.69 -5.18 -6.75
C MET A 14 -5.57 -5.41 -5.24
N LEU A 15 -5.23 -4.39 -4.48
CA LEU A 15 -4.97 -4.56 -3.06
C LEU A 15 -6.26 -4.78 -2.27
N GLN A 16 -7.25 -3.88 -2.34
CA GLN A 16 -8.49 -4.02 -1.56
C GLN A 16 -9.36 -5.19 -2.04
N ALA A 17 -9.58 -5.30 -3.37
CA ALA A 17 -10.37 -6.39 -3.91
C ALA A 17 -9.67 -7.75 -3.73
N GLY A 18 -8.35 -7.82 -3.96
CA GLY A 18 -7.56 -9.04 -3.75
C GLY A 18 -7.58 -9.50 -2.30
N ARG A 19 -7.35 -8.61 -1.34
CA ARG A 19 -7.43 -8.93 0.10
C ARG A 19 -8.83 -9.40 0.50
N TRP A 20 -9.87 -8.78 -0.04
CA TRP A 20 -11.24 -9.22 0.18
C TRP A 20 -11.49 -10.62 -0.38
N GLN A 21 -11.08 -10.91 -1.60
CA GLN A 21 -11.28 -12.21 -2.23
C GLN A 21 -10.51 -13.35 -1.54
N ILE A 22 -9.26 -13.10 -1.15
CA ILE A 22 -8.38 -14.14 -0.60
C ILE A 22 -8.58 -14.30 0.91
N HIS A 23 -8.67 -13.20 1.65
CA HIS A 23 -8.65 -13.20 3.11
C HIS A 23 -9.97 -12.80 3.75
N ASN A 24 -10.95 -12.29 2.97
CA ASN A 24 -12.14 -11.61 3.46
C ASN A 24 -11.80 -10.45 4.41
N ILE A 25 -10.74 -9.70 4.08
CA ILE A 25 -10.29 -8.53 4.82
C ILE A 25 -10.31 -7.34 3.84
N ALA A 26 -10.91 -6.25 4.28
CA ALA A 26 -10.84 -4.94 3.65
C ALA A 26 -10.61 -3.89 4.72
N THR A 27 -10.06 -2.75 4.36
CA THR A 27 -9.94 -1.60 5.26
C THR A 27 -10.89 -0.50 4.84
N LEU A 28 -11.32 0.32 5.78
CA LEU A 28 -12.07 1.54 5.48
C LEU A 28 -11.15 2.50 4.73
N PRO A 29 -11.61 3.12 3.63
CA PRO A 29 -10.77 4.02 2.83
C PRO A 29 -10.76 5.48 3.34
N GLY A 30 -11.42 5.78 4.43
CA GLY A 30 -11.54 7.12 4.99
C GLY A 30 -12.61 8.00 4.36
N THR A 31 -13.08 7.71 3.17
CA THR A 31 -13.99 8.57 2.40
C THR A 31 -15.29 7.90 2.00
N ASN A 32 -15.24 6.69 1.48
CA ASN A 32 -16.40 5.98 0.93
C ASN A 32 -16.72 4.72 1.74
N PHE A 33 -17.38 4.88 2.87
CA PHE A 33 -17.87 3.76 3.65
C PHE A 33 -19.15 4.08 4.40
N ILE A 34 -19.87 3.04 4.79
CA ILE A 34 -21.05 3.09 5.64
C ILE A 34 -20.90 2.06 6.76
N MET A 35 -21.31 2.43 7.97
CA MET A 35 -21.33 1.52 9.12
C MET A 35 -22.53 1.81 10.03
N TRP A 36 -22.84 0.84 10.89
CA TRP A 36 -23.86 1.00 11.90
C TRP A 36 -23.42 2.01 12.97
N THR A 37 -24.29 2.97 13.28
CA THR A 37 -24.01 3.97 14.34
C THR A 37 -23.76 3.31 15.70
N ASP A 38 -24.45 2.23 16.01
CA ASP A 38 -24.25 1.52 17.27
C ASP A 38 -22.89 0.83 17.34
N LEU A 39 -22.33 0.41 16.20
CA LEU A 39 -20.98 -0.15 16.15
C LEU A 39 -19.93 0.92 16.48
N ILE A 40 -20.02 2.10 15.88
CA ILE A 40 -19.05 3.17 16.17
C ILE A 40 -19.17 3.65 17.63
N ARG A 41 -20.36 3.68 18.19
CA ARG A 41 -20.58 3.98 19.63
C ARG A 41 -19.96 2.91 20.53
N LYS A 42 -20.14 1.63 20.19
CA LYS A 42 -19.54 0.50 20.91
C LYS A 42 -18.02 0.56 20.90
N LEU A 43 -17.44 1.04 19.80
CA LEU A 43 -16.01 1.22 19.64
C LEU A 43 -15.47 2.51 20.27
N ASN A 44 -16.27 3.30 20.94
CA ASN A 44 -15.92 4.60 21.51
C ASN A 44 -15.45 5.64 20.49
N GLY A 45 -15.99 5.60 19.26
CA GLY A 45 -15.65 6.55 18.20
C GLY A 45 -14.30 6.28 17.53
N TRP A 46 -13.74 7.34 17.00
CA TRP A 46 -12.43 7.33 16.35
C TRP A 46 -11.31 7.55 17.36
N ASP A 47 -10.11 7.06 17.04
CA ASP A 47 -8.91 7.38 17.78
C ASP A 47 -8.39 8.76 17.33
N GLU A 48 -8.45 9.74 18.19
CA GLU A 48 -8.05 11.13 17.90
C GLU A 48 -6.54 11.30 17.68
N GLU A 49 -5.72 10.34 18.13
CA GLU A 49 -4.27 10.34 17.91
C GLU A 49 -3.89 9.70 16.57
N ALA A 50 -4.79 8.93 15.95
CA ALA A 50 -4.51 8.23 14.71
C ALA A 50 -4.64 9.17 13.50
N LEU A 51 -3.54 9.42 12.79
CA LEU A 51 -3.55 10.18 11.53
C LEU A 51 -4.23 9.43 10.36
N THR A 52 -4.37 8.11 10.48
CA THR A 52 -5.14 7.21 9.61
C THR A 52 -6.16 6.48 10.47
N GLU A 53 -7.12 7.25 10.95
CA GLU A 53 -8.18 6.80 11.86
C GLU A 53 -9.07 5.71 11.26
N ASP A 54 -9.20 5.69 9.95
CA ASP A 54 -9.89 4.69 9.15
C ASP A 54 -9.21 3.31 9.23
N SER A 55 -7.90 3.28 9.08
CA SER A 55 -7.09 2.06 9.18
C SER A 55 -7.09 1.52 10.62
N GLU A 56 -6.98 2.40 11.60
CA GLU A 56 -7.04 2.07 13.01
C GLU A 56 -8.41 1.48 13.38
N LEU A 57 -9.48 2.15 13.00
CA LEU A 57 -10.85 1.73 13.23
C LEU A 57 -11.14 0.38 12.55
N SER A 58 -10.60 0.16 11.36
CA SER A 58 -10.74 -1.12 10.65
C SER A 58 -10.26 -2.29 11.50
N ILE A 59 -9.13 -2.15 12.18
CA ILE A 59 -8.58 -3.21 13.05
C ILE A 59 -9.48 -3.44 14.25
N ARG A 60 -9.97 -2.39 14.92
CA ARG A 60 -10.89 -2.53 16.07
C ARG A 60 -12.20 -3.22 15.67
N ILE A 61 -12.75 -2.90 14.50
CA ILE A 61 -13.94 -3.58 13.96
C ILE A 61 -13.71 -5.09 13.89
N TYR A 62 -12.57 -5.53 13.37
CA TYR A 62 -12.22 -6.96 13.29
C TYR A 62 -11.95 -7.59 14.65
N GLN A 63 -11.36 -6.87 15.60
CA GLN A 63 -11.13 -7.35 16.97
C GLN A 63 -12.45 -7.62 17.69
N GLU A 64 -13.47 -6.81 17.44
CA GLU A 64 -14.83 -7.01 17.97
C GLU A 64 -15.61 -8.12 17.24
N GLY A 65 -14.99 -8.76 16.23
CA GLY A 65 -15.59 -9.88 15.52
C GLY A 65 -16.49 -9.50 14.34
N TYR A 66 -16.58 -8.22 14.01
CA TYR A 66 -17.29 -7.74 12.83
C TYR A 66 -16.43 -7.87 11.57
N LYS A 67 -17.04 -7.68 10.41
CA LYS A 67 -16.38 -7.76 9.11
C LYS A 67 -16.64 -6.50 8.31
N ILE A 68 -15.62 -6.04 7.59
CA ILE A 68 -15.73 -4.98 6.60
C ILE A 68 -15.88 -5.66 5.24
N LYS A 69 -16.93 -5.31 4.50
CA LYS A 69 -17.17 -5.84 3.15
C LYS A 69 -16.71 -4.81 2.12
N TYR A 70 -15.88 -5.21 1.18
CA TYR A 70 -15.55 -4.42 0.02
C TYR A 70 -16.64 -4.54 -1.05
N ILE A 71 -17.11 -3.42 -1.59
CA ILE A 71 -18.14 -3.36 -2.63
C ILE A 71 -17.58 -2.56 -3.82
N PRO A 72 -17.10 -3.22 -4.88
CA PRO A 72 -16.44 -2.56 -6.01
C PRO A 72 -17.34 -1.62 -6.83
N TYR A 73 -18.66 -1.83 -6.76
CA TYR A 73 -19.63 -1.05 -7.54
C TYR A 73 -20.03 0.29 -6.87
N SER A 74 -19.66 0.51 -5.61
CA SER A 74 -19.91 1.75 -4.91
C SER A 74 -18.75 2.70 -5.15
N VAL A 75 -18.79 3.45 -6.23
CA VAL A 75 -17.71 4.33 -6.66
C VAL A 75 -17.97 5.76 -6.23
N THR A 76 -16.94 6.42 -5.72
CA THR A 76 -16.90 7.87 -5.47
C THR A 76 -15.72 8.47 -6.19
N TYR A 77 -15.86 9.74 -6.60
CA TYR A 77 -14.81 10.50 -7.28
C TYR A 77 -14.24 11.53 -6.33
N GLU A 78 -12.93 11.60 -6.25
CA GLU A 78 -12.20 12.52 -5.38
C GLU A 78 -11.29 13.42 -6.20
N GLN A 79 -11.07 14.63 -5.71
CA GLN A 79 -10.11 15.54 -6.31
C GLN A 79 -8.73 15.29 -5.70
N GLU A 80 -7.83 14.73 -6.49
CA GLU A 80 -6.46 14.46 -6.08
C GLU A 80 -5.60 15.74 -6.00
N PRO A 81 -4.53 15.72 -5.17
CA PRO A 81 -3.61 16.83 -5.05
C PRO A 81 -3.00 17.22 -6.39
N GLN A 82 -3.11 18.50 -6.75
CA GLN A 82 -2.52 19.05 -7.98
C GLN A 82 -1.08 19.54 -7.77
N GLU A 83 -0.73 19.91 -6.52
CA GLU A 83 0.58 20.44 -6.16
C GLU A 83 1.43 19.40 -5.44
N TRP A 84 2.71 19.31 -5.78
CA TRP A 84 3.68 18.43 -5.14
C TRP A 84 3.77 18.60 -3.62
N LYS A 85 3.71 19.82 -3.13
CA LYS A 85 3.77 20.11 -1.68
C LYS A 85 2.58 19.50 -0.93
N VAL A 86 1.38 19.59 -1.52
CA VAL A 86 0.16 19.04 -0.94
C VAL A 86 0.24 17.51 -0.98
N TRP A 87 0.65 16.93 -2.10
CA TRP A 87 0.85 15.50 -2.26
C TRP A 87 1.84 14.93 -1.24
N ILE A 88 3.04 15.52 -1.11
CA ILE A 88 4.04 15.09 -0.12
C ILE A 88 3.47 15.13 1.30
N LYS A 89 2.76 16.22 1.66
CA LYS A 89 2.15 16.36 2.98
C LYS A 89 1.10 15.28 3.25
N GLN A 90 0.25 14.98 2.27
CA GLN A 90 -0.76 13.95 2.35
C GLN A 90 -0.13 12.55 2.52
N ARG A 91 0.85 12.20 1.69
CA ARG A 91 1.52 10.87 1.75
C ARG A 91 2.33 10.71 3.04
N LEU A 92 3.01 11.75 3.52
CA LEU A 92 3.67 11.73 4.83
C LEU A 92 2.69 11.47 5.98
N ARG A 93 1.50 12.09 5.92
CA ARG A 93 0.44 11.81 6.90
C ARG A 93 0.04 10.34 6.89
N TRP A 94 -0.13 9.74 5.71
CA TRP A 94 -0.47 8.33 5.58
C TRP A 94 0.62 7.40 6.10
N VAL A 95 1.88 7.63 5.74
CA VAL A 95 2.99 6.80 6.22
C VAL A 95 3.11 6.87 7.75
N ARG A 96 3.06 8.07 8.33
CA ARG A 96 3.08 8.26 9.79
C ARG A 96 1.89 7.62 10.49
N GLY A 97 0.70 7.77 9.92
CA GLY A 97 -0.50 7.14 10.43
C GLY A 97 -0.39 5.60 10.43
N ASN A 98 0.12 5.03 9.34
CA ASN A 98 0.35 3.58 9.26
C ASN A 98 1.40 3.10 10.26
N HIS A 99 2.48 3.86 10.49
CA HIS A 99 3.47 3.56 11.54
C HIS A 99 2.82 3.56 12.93
N TYR A 100 1.98 4.54 13.23
CA TYR A 100 1.22 4.59 14.47
C TYR A 100 0.34 3.36 14.66
N VAL A 101 -0.47 3.02 13.64
CA VAL A 101 -1.38 1.87 13.68
C VAL A 101 -0.62 0.56 13.89
N ILE A 102 0.47 0.33 13.13
CA ILE A 102 1.30 -0.85 13.28
C ILE A 102 1.89 -0.90 14.70
N SER A 103 2.47 0.19 15.19
CA SER A 103 3.06 0.25 16.53
C SER A 103 2.05 -0.02 17.64
N LYS A 104 0.83 0.55 17.51
CA LYS A 104 -0.28 0.35 18.45
C LYS A 104 -0.70 -1.11 18.56
N PHE A 105 -0.81 -1.80 17.44
CA PHE A 105 -1.30 -3.18 17.41
C PHE A 105 -0.21 -4.25 17.38
N PHE A 106 1.05 -3.89 17.18
CA PHE A 106 2.16 -4.83 17.03
C PHE A 106 2.23 -5.89 18.14
N LYS A 107 2.17 -5.44 19.40
CA LYS A 107 2.21 -6.36 20.56
C LYS A 107 0.97 -7.24 20.69
N GLN A 108 -0.11 -6.87 20.02
CA GLN A 108 -1.39 -7.59 20.06
C GLN A 108 -1.49 -8.66 18.96
N ILE A 109 -0.63 -8.59 17.91
CA ILE A 109 -0.68 -9.51 16.76
C ILE A 109 -0.73 -10.99 17.18
N PRO A 110 0.10 -11.50 18.12
CA PRO A 110 0.06 -12.92 18.52
C PRO A 110 -1.27 -13.32 19.15
N HIS A 111 -1.98 -12.37 19.77
CA HIS A 111 -3.22 -12.61 20.52
C HIS A 111 -4.48 -12.42 19.65
N PHE A 112 -4.36 -12.03 18.41
CA PHE A 112 -5.53 -11.86 17.53
C PHE A 112 -6.25 -13.20 17.33
N LYS A 113 -7.56 -13.21 17.62
CA LYS A 113 -8.42 -14.36 17.32
C LYS A 113 -8.48 -14.62 15.80
N ASN A 114 -8.49 -13.55 15.00
CA ASN A 114 -8.47 -13.62 13.56
C ASN A 114 -7.03 -13.70 13.05
N LYS A 115 -6.57 -14.91 12.73
CA LYS A 115 -5.19 -15.13 12.21
C LYS A 115 -4.95 -14.50 10.85
N ARG A 116 -5.99 -14.32 10.03
CA ARG A 116 -5.89 -13.62 8.73
C ARG A 116 -5.60 -12.14 8.94
N LEU A 117 -6.24 -11.51 9.92
CA LEU A 117 -5.95 -10.12 10.29
C LEU A 117 -4.51 -9.98 10.81
N ALA A 118 -4.06 -10.92 11.65
CA ALA A 118 -2.67 -10.94 12.12
C ALA A 118 -1.67 -11.03 10.95
N PHE A 119 -1.96 -11.92 9.99
CA PHE A 119 -1.14 -12.06 8.79
C PHE A 119 -1.14 -10.76 7.94
N ASP A 120 -2.29 -10.15 7.74
CA ASP A 120 -2.44 -8.91 7.00
C ASP A 120 -1.62 -7.75 7.62
N LEU A 121 -1.63 -7.62 8.94
CA LEU A 121 -0.80 -6.66 9.66
C LEU A 121 0.70 -6.95 9.53
N LEU A 122 1.10 -8.22 9.63
CA LEU A 122 2.49 -8.63 9.42
C LEU A 122 2.93 -8.35 7.98
N TYR A 123 2.06 -8.60 7.01
CA TYR A 123 2.30 -8.27 5.62
C TYR A 123 2.51 -6.75 5.41
N ASN A 124 1.66 -5.90 6.01
CA ASN A 124 1.84 -4.45 5.97
C ASN A 124 3.16 -4.01 6.62
N LEU A 125 3.54 -4.63 7.75
CA LEU A 125 4.83 -4.39 8.37
C LEU A 125 5.99 -4.79 7.44
N ALA A 126 5.89 -5.95 6.82
CA ALA A 126 6.90 -6.43 5.86
C ALA A 126 7.05 -5.48 4.67
N LEU A 127 5.94 -4.99 4.10
CA LEU A 127 5.97 -4.02 3.00
C LEU A 127 6.68 -2.73 3.39
N TYR A 128 6.33 -2.14 4.53
CA TYR A 128 6.88 -0.85 4.95
C TYR A 128 8.36 -0.91 5.33
N TYR A 129 8.80 -1.96 6.01
CA TYR A 129 10.16 -2.02 6.56
C TYR A 129 11.08 -2.91 5.72
N ILE A 130 10.67 -4.14 5.43
CA ILE A 130 11.52 -5.10 4.71
C ILE A 130 11.64 -4.70 3.24
N PHE A 131 10.53 -4.34 2.61
CA PHE A 131 10.52 -3.95 1.20
C PHE A 131 11.28 -2.65 0.96
N PHE A 132 11.12 -1.68 1.86
CA PHE A 132 11.89 -0.44 1.84
C PHE A 132 13.40 -0.71 1.90
N PHE A 133 13.86 -1.51 2.84
CA PHE A 133 15.29 -1.86 2.92
C PHE A 133 15.75 -2.70 1.73
N ALA A 134 14.91 -3.60 1.24
CA ALA A 134 15.23 -4.39 0.04
C ALA A 134 15.44 -3.51 -1.20
N ILE A 135 14.59 -2.50 -1.40
CA ILE A 135 14.74 -1.53 -2.51
C ILE A 135 16.04 -0.73 -2.33
N LEU A 136 16.30 -0.18 -1.16
CA LEU A 136 17.53 0.59 -0.90
C LEU A 136 18.79 -0.24 -1.15
N ILE A 137 18.82 -1.48 -0.67
CA ILE A 137 19.96 -2.38 -0.87
C ILE A 137 20.10 -2.72 -2.36
N SER A 138 18.99 -3.02 -3.04
CA SER A 138 18.98 -3.33 -4.47
C SER A 138 19.53 -2.18 -5.31
N ASP A 139 19.04 -0.96 -5.07
CA ASP A 139 19.50 0.23 -5.80
C ASP A 139 20.97 0.54 -5.52
N PHE A 140 21.39 0.42 -4.25
CA PHE A 140 22.78 0.60 -3.85
C PHE A 140 23.71 -0.42 -4.53
N LEU A 141 23.34 -1.70 -4.54
CA LEU A 141 24.10 -2.75 -5.20
C LEU A 141 24.16 -2.56 -6.72
N PHE A 142 23.05 -2.11 -7.32
CA PHE A 142 22.99 -1.80 -8.75
C PHE A 142 23.98 -0.66 -9.12
N ILE A 143 23.99 0.42 -8.35
CA ILE A 143 24.89 1.56 -8.57
C ILE A 143 26.36 1.13 -8.44
N ILE A 144 26.72 0.43 -7.37
CA ILE A 144 28.09 -0.03 -7.13
C ILE A 144 28.56 -1.00 -8.22
N SER A 145 27.69 -1.91 -8.65
CA SER A 145 28.00 -2.86 -9.72
C SER A 145 28.19 -2.15 -11.06
N THR A 146 27.37 -1.14 -11.36
CA THR A 146 27.45 -0.38 -12.62
C THR A 146 28.70 0.50 -12.67
N MET A 147 29.19 0.95 -11.51
CA MET A 147 30.41 1.77 -11.40
C MET A 147 31.70 0.94 -11.31
N ASP A 148 31.63 -0.38 -11.43
CA ASP A 148 32.74 -1.34 -11.26
C ASP A 148 33.52 -1.19 -9.96
N LEU A 149 32.88 -0.63 -8.93
CA LEU A 149 33.51 -0.42 -7.61
C LEU A 149 33.67 -1.72 -6.81
N VAL A 150 32.86 -2.71 -7.09
CA VAL A 150 32.91 -4.04 -6.45
C VAL A 150 32.56 -5.13 -7.46
N SER A 151 33.47 -6.09 -7.66
CA SER A 151 33.17 -7.30 -8.41
C SER A 151 32.38 -8.26 -7.52
N MET A 152 31.04 -8.18 -7.58
CA MET A 152 30.17 -9.09 -6.82
C MET A 152 29.93 -10.37 -7.62
N SER A 153 30.61 -11.43 -7.29
CA SER A 153 30.30 -12.78 -7.76
C SER A 153 29.33 -13.47 -6.78
N LEU A 154 28.11 -12.93 -6.63
CA LEU A 154 27.07 -13.64 -5.89
C LEU A 154 26.50 -14.74 -6.80
N PRO A 155 26.54 -16.02 -6.41
CA PRO A 155 25.96 -17.08 -7.23
C PRO A 155 24.44 -17.01 -7.18
N GLY A 156 23.79 -16.91 -8.34
CA GLY A 156 22.33 -16.95 -8.43
C GLY A 156 21.75 -16.24 -9.65
N PRO A 157 20.50 -16.52 -10.00
CA PRO A 157 19.82 -15.93 -11.17
C PRO A 157 19.24 -14.53 -10.86
N TYR A 158 20.00 -13.65 -10.21
CA TYR A 158 19.52 -12.34 -9.71
C TYR A 158 18.92 -11.46 -10.80
N THR A 159 19.56 -11.41 -11.97
CA THR A 159 19.04 -10.65 -13.11
C THR A 159 17.66 -11.16 -13.54
N ILE A 160 17.48 -12.48 -13.59
CA ILE A 160 16.20 -13.08 -13.95
C ILE A 160 15.13 -12.72 -12.90
N VAL A 161 15.45 -12.83 -11.61
CA VAL A 161 14.53 -12.49 -10.52
C VAL A 161 14.14 -11.01 -10.59
N TRP A 162 15.10 -10.12 -10.83
CA TRP A 162 14.84 -8.69 -10.97
C TRP A 162 13.94 -8.39 -12.17
N VAL A 163 14.24 -8.95 -13.35
CA VAL A 163 13.41 -8.79 -14.55
C VAL A 163 12.01 -9.33 -14.34
N MET A 164 11.87 -10.49 -13.69
CA MET A 164 10.54 -11.05 -13.35
C MET A 164 9.76 -10.16 -12.41
N ALA A 165 10.39 -9.62 -11.37
CA ALA A 165 9.74 -8.69 -10.45
C ALA A 165 9.24 -7.42 -11.16
N PHE A 166 10.06 -6.87 -12.07
CA PHE A 166 9.68 -5.74 -12.89
C PHE A 166 8.50 -6.06 -13.83
N ILE A 167 8.52 -7.21 -14.49
CA ILE A 167 7.41 -7.65 -15.35
C ILE A 167 6.12 -7.83 -14.53
N LEU A 168 6.21 -8.45 -13.33
CA LEU A 168 5.04 -8.63 -12.46
C LEU A 168 4.45 -7.29 -12.03
N PHE A 169 5.28 -6.31 -11.68
CA PHE A 169 4.82 -4.95 -11.37
C PHE A 169 4.05 -4.33 -12.54
N ILE A 170 4.60 -4.42 -13.76
CA ILE A 170 3.94 -3.89 -14.96
C ILE A 170 2.59 -4.60 -15.20
N LEU A 171 2.56 -5.93 -15.09
CA LEU A 171 1.34 -6.72 -15.27
C LEU A 171 0.27 -6.39 -14.24
N GLU A 172 0.64 -6.25 -12.96
CA GLU A 172 -0.26 -5.86 -11.89
C GLU A 172 -0.99 -4.56 -12.22
N ILE A 173 -0.23 -3.53 -12.62
CA ILE A 173 -0.80 -2.22 -12.92
C ILE A 173 -1.65 -2.24 -14.20
N ILE A 174 -1.23 -2.98 -15.25
CA ILE A 174 -2.02 -3.13 -16.47
C ILE A 174 -3.35 -3.79 -16.17
N VAL A 175 -3.36 -4.86 -15.37
CA VAL A 175 -4.59 -5.51 -14.94
C VAL A 175 -5.48 -4.54 -14.16
N SER A 176 -4.91 -3.74 -13.26
CA SER A 176 -5.65 -2.71 -12.50
C SER A 176 -6.33 -1.68 -13.42
N ILE A 177 -5.60 -1.18 -14.41
CA ILE A 177 -6.11 -0.20 -15.38
C ILE A 177 -7.21 -0.83 -16.26
N SER A 178 -7.05 -2.10 -16.64
CA SER A 178 -8.04 -2.82 -17.46
C SER A 178 -9.38 -3.01 -16.76
N TYR A 179 -9.41 -2.98 -15.44
CA TYR A 179 -10.65 -3.03 -14.65
C TYR A 179 -11.50 -1.76 -14.81
N ASP A 180 -10.90 -0.64 -15.16
CA ASP A 180 -11.58 0.66 -15.33
C ASP A 180 -11.93 0.94 -16.81
N GLU A 181 -11.95 -0.10 -17.66
CA GLU A 181 -12.25 -0.04 -19.10
C GLU A 181 -11.40 0.97 -19.89
N GLU A 182 -10.28 1.42 -19.33
CA GLU A 182 -9.36 2.35 -19.98
C GLU A 182 -8.37 1.63 -20.90
N ASP A 183 -7.87 2.30 -21.93
CA ASP A 183 -6.82 1.80 -22.82
C ASP A 183 -5.54 1.50 -22.04
N SER A 184 -5.40 0.24 -21.64
CA SER A 184 -4.28 -0.24 -20.83
C SER A 184 -2.97 -0.33 -21.62
N PHE A 185 -3.04 -0.62 -22.92
CA PHE A 185 -1.85 -0.75 -23.75
C PHE A 185 -1.19 0.60 -24.04
N GLY A 186 -1.97 1.64 -24.33
CA GLY A 186 -1.45 2.99 -24.51
C GLY A 186 -0.78 3.58 -23.26
N LYS A 187 -1.06 3.03 -22.07
CA LYS A 187 -0.52 3.48 -20.79
C LYS A 187 0.74 2.72 -20.33
N ILE A 188 1.16 1.65 -21.02
CA ILE A 188 2.34 0.85 -20.61
C ILE A 188 3.55 1.75 -20.40
N TRP A 189 3.81 2.69 -21.30
CA TRP A 189 4.94 3.60 -21.17
C TRP A 189 4.87 4.50 -19.95
N LEU A 190 3.65 4.89 -19.57
CA LEU A 190 3.41 5.66 -18.36
C LEU A 190 3.69 4.83 -17.10
N VAL A 191 3.36 3.54 -17.12
CA VAL A 191 3.63 2.61 -16.01
C VAL A 191 5.13 2.37 -15.83
N VAL A 192 5.87 2.21 -16.93
CA VAL A 192 7.34 2.12 -16.89
C VAL A 192 7.95 3.38 -16.27
N LEU A 193 7.52 4.56 -16.74
CA LEU A 193 7.95 5.84 -16.15
C LEU A 193 7.60 5.95 -14.66
N MET A 194 6.44 5.46 -14.24
CA MET A 194 6.00 5.45 -12.85
C MET A 194 6.97 4.63 -11.98
N TYR A 195 7.42 3.48 -12.45
CA TYR A 195 8.38 2.64 -11.72
C TYR A 195 9.68 3.38 -11.42
N PHE A 196 10.29 4.00 -12.43
CA PHE A 196 11.59 4.68 -12.30
C PHE A 196 11.52 6.09 -11.71
N SER A 197 10.35 6.65 -11.50
CA SER A 197 10.20 8.01 -10.98
C SER A 197 9.28 8.09 -9.75
N TYR A 198 7.99 7.90 -9.94
CA TYR A 198 6.98 8.08 -8.90
C TYR A 198 7.13 7.10 -7.73
N CYS A 199 7.41 5.82 -8.03
CA CYS A 199 7.60 4.81 -7.00
C CYS A 199 8.84 5.11 -6.13
N GLN A 200 9.89 5.70 -6.70
CA GLN A 200 11.10 6.08 -5.96
C GLN A 200 10.85 7.20 -4.94
N LEU A 201 9.82 8.02 -5.13
CA LEU A 201 9.45 9.06 -4.16
C LEU A 201 9.00 8.47 -2.82
N TRP A 202 8.50 7.24 -2.81
CA TRP A 202 8.13 6.56 -1.57
C TRP A 202 9.32 6.31 -0.65
N ILE A 203 10.52 6.09 -1.19
CA ILE A 203 11.77 5.99 -0.41
C ILE A 203 11.98 7.27 0.40
N TYR A 204 11.88 8.43 -0.27
CA TYR A 204 11.99 9.73 0.39
C TYR A 204 10.91 9.94 1.47
N LEU A 205 9.66 9.57 1.18
CA LEU A 205 8.55 9.71 2.11
C LEU A 205 8.74 8.84 3.35
N VAL A 206 9.17 7.59 3.19
CA VAL A 206 9.42 6.69 4.32
C VAL A 206 10.57 7.21 5.18
N ILE A 207 11.71 7.61 4.59
CA ILE A 207 12.83 8.19 5.36
C ILE A 207 12.39 9.43 6.13
N LYS A 208 11.60 10.32 5.51
CA LYS A 208 11.14 11.56 6.13
C LYS A 208 10.05 11.35 7.18
N SER A 209 9.42 10.19 7.22
CA SER A 209 8.36 9.86 8.17
C SER A 209 8.87 9.50 9.56
N PHE A 210 10.11 9.01 9.64
CA PHE A 210 10.83 8.77 10.88
C PHE A 210 11.39 10.07 11.46
#